data_ecc5639e6d8bbf2092e8dcaecd0cb503
#
_entry.id   ecc5639e6d8bbf2092e8dcaecd0cb503
#
_cell.length_a   1.000
_cell.length_b   1.000
_cell.length_c   1.000
_cell.angle_alpha   90.00
_cell.angle_beta   90.00
_cell.angle_gamma   90.00
#
_symmetry.space_group_name_H-M   'P 1'
#
loop_
_entity.id
_entity.type
_entity.pdbx_description
1 polymer ?
#
loop_
_entity_poly.entity_id
_entity_poly.type
_entity_poly.pdbx_seq_one_letter_code
_entity_poly.pdbx_strand_id
1 'polypeptide(L)'
;MNLTDYRDITALLQRHGFRFSKSMGQNFLTAAWVPQQIAAESGITDERLRGVLGETLADFDNVSVVFADALKADLPAICAETLGERPWKVCANLPYNVTTPLITVFLEAGCFESVTVMIQKEVAQRLCAAPGTGEYGAFSVLVQWYAEPKLLFDVPPHCFVPQPKVTSAVVRMDRRAAPPASVDDEKLFFRTVRAAFAQRRKTLSNALRSAFSELDRAAIESAMEETGLPPAVRGETLSIAQFAALSNALLRKFDK
;
A
#
# COMPACT_ATOMS: atom_id res chain seq x y z
N MET A 1 -2.39 14.36 -30.21
CA MET A 1 -1.82 13.03 -29.87
C MET A 1 -2.72 12.35 -28.84
N ASN A 2 -3.07 11.08 -29.06
CA ASN A 2 -3.90 10.33 -28.11
C ASN A 2 -3.01 9.42 -27.24
N LEU A 3 -2.77 9.79 -25.98
CA LEU A 3 -1.91 9.05 -25.06
C LEU A 3 -2.51 7.70 -24.58
N THR A 4 -3.66 7.31 -25.12
CA THR A 4 -4.25 5.97 -24.92
C THR A 4 -4.24 5.13 -26.21
N ASP A 5 -3.78 5.69 -27.32
CA ASP A 5 -3.56 4.94 -28.57
C ASP A 5 -2.16 4.33 -28.60
N TYR A 6 -2.09 3.02 -28.86
CA TYR A 6 -0.83 2.26 -28.89
C TYR A 6 0.20 2.85 -29.87
N ARG A 7 -0.26 3.32 -31.06
CA ARG A 7 0.62 3.85 -32.11
C ARG A 7 1.19 5.19 -31.68
N ASP A 8 0.36 6.06 -31.11
CA ASP A 8 0.78 7.38 -30.63
C ASP A 8 1.77 7.27 -29.49
N ILE A 9 1.50 6.38 -28.51
CA ILE A 9 2.41 6.11 -27.39
C ILE A 9 3.75 5.57 -27.92
N THR A 10 3.71 4.58 -28.82
CA THR A 10 4.94 3.97 -29.36
C THR A 10 5.77 4.97 -30.15
N ALA A 11 5.13 5.79 -30.99
CA ALA A 11 5.81 6.83 -31.77
C ALA A 11 6.45 7.89 -30.87
N LEU A 12 5.74 8.32 -29.82
CA LEU A 12 6.25 9.26 -28.82
C LEU A 12 7.50 8.71 -28.11
N LEU A 13 7.40 7.50 -27.57
CA LEU A 13 8.51 6.86 -26.86
C LEU A 13 9.74 6.64 -27.76
N GLN A 14 9.51 6.26 -29.02
CA GLN A 14 10.60 6.11 -30.02
C GLN A 14 11.30 7.43 -30.31
N ARG A 15 10.58 8.56 -30.46
CA ARG A 15 11.18 9.89 -30.68
C ARG A 15 12.13 10.29 -29.55
N HIS A 16 11.79 9.91 -28.30
CA HIS A 16 12.64 10.17 -27.14
C HIS A 16 13.66 9.06 -26.85
N GLY A 17 13.83 8.08 -27.75
CA GLY A 17 14.78 6.97 -27.56
C GLY A 17 14.45 6.06 -26.37
N PHE A 18 13.23 6.08 -25.88
CA PHE A 18 12.79 5.32 -24.72
C PHE A 18 12.71 3.82 -25.02
N ARG A 19 13.24 3.00 -24.12
CA ARG A 19 13.13 1.53 -24.16
C ARG A 19 12.54 1.00 -22.87
N PHE A 20 11.56 0.10 -22.99
CA PHE A 20 10.93 -0.54 -21.84
C PHE A 20 11.94 -1.29 -20.98
N SER A 21 11.86 -1.12 -19.67
CA SER A 21 12.66 -1.85 -18.70
C SER A 21 11.77 -2.75 -17.84
N LYS A 22 11.96 -4.07 -17.95
CA LYS A 22 11.24 -5.05 -17.12
C LYS A 22 11.58 -4.91 -15.63
N SER A 23 12.81 -4.50 -15.30
CA SER A 23 13.25 -4.32 -13.92
C SER A 23 12.58 -3.14 -13.23
N MET A 24 12.08 -2.17 -14.00
CA MET A 24 11.38 -1.00 -13.47
C MET A 24 9.85 -1.18 -13.44
N GLY A 25 9.33 -2.33 -13.85
CA GLY A 25 7.89 -2.63 -13.81
C GLY A 25 7.02 -1.73 -14.69
N GLN A 26 7.60 -1.16 -15.76
CA GLN A 26 6.90 -0.19 -16.63
C GLN A 26 5.85 -0.86 -17.49
N ASN A 27 4.58 -0.50 -17.29
CA ASN A 27 3.45 -0.88 -18.11
C ASN A 27 2.63 0.37 -18.39
N PHE A 28 2.59 0.82 -19.65
CA PHE A 28 1.82 1.99 -20.05
C PHE A 28 0.36 1.61 -20.30
N LEU A 29 -0.53 2.38 -19.70
CA LEU A 29 -1.97 2.19 -19.83
C LEU A 29 -2.44 2.72 -21.19
N THR A 30 -3.11 1.87 -21.97
CA THR A 30 -3.61 2.20 -23.30
C THR A 30 -5.14 2.27 -23.40
N ALA A 31 -5.85 1.91 -22.35
CA ALA A 31 -7.31 1.94 -22.33
C ALA A 31 -7.83 3.30 -21.87
N ALA A 32 -8.45 4.06 -22.76
CA ALA A 32 -8.91 5.43 -22.50
C ALA A 32 -9.90 5.57 -21.33
N TRP A 33 -10.69 4.54 -21.06
CA TRP A 33 -11.68 4.55 -19.96
C TRP A 33 -11.03 4.52 -18.57
N VAL A 34 -9.82 3.98 -18.44
CA VAL A 34 -9.15 3.84 -17.14
C VAL A 34 -8.61 5.18 -16.63
N PRO A 35 -7.88 6.00 -17.42
CA PRO A 35 -7.44 7.33 -16.98
C PRO A 35 -8.59 8.28 -16.62
N GLN A 36 -9.76 8.13 -17.25
CA GLN A 36 -10.95 8.93 -16.90
C GLN A 36 -11.47 8.62 -15.49
N GLN A 37 -11.20 7.41 -14.97
CA GLN A 37 -11.58 6.98 -13.63
C GLN A 37 -10.44 7.12 -12.60
N ILE A 38 -9.20 7.25 -13.08
CA ILE A 38 -8.00 7.47 -12.29
C ILE A 38 -7.41 8.80 -12.75
N ALA A 39 -7.54 9.88 -11.98
CA ALA A 39 -6.75 11.08 -12.25
C ALA A 39 -5.28 10.73 -11.97
N ALA A 40 -4.47 10.69 -13.02
CA ALA A 40 -3.17 10.06 -13.00
C ALA A 40 -2.12 10.87 -12.23
N GLU A 41 -1.43 10.23 -11.30
CA GLU A 41 -0.05 10.57 -10.96
C GLU A 41 0.68 9.32 -10.47
N SER A 42 1.75 8.94 -11.16
CA SER A 42 2.72 7.95 -10.71
C SER A 42 4.00 8.67 -10.34
N GLY A 43 4.59 8.35 -9.20
CA GLY A 43 5.93 8.83 -8.85
C GLY A 43 6.94 8.35 -9.90
N ILE A 44 7.46 9.28 -10.71
CA ILE A 44 8.35 8.98 -11.83
C ILE A 44 9.78 9.26 -11.40
N THR A 45 10.57 8.18 -11.23
CA THR A 45 12.01 8.27 -10.98
C THR A 45 12.85 8.06 -12.23
N ASP A 46 12.22 7.73 -13.36
CA ASP A 46 12.93 7.46 -14.60
C ASP A 46 13.20 8.74 -15.39
N GLU A 47 14.41 9.27 -15.23
CA GLU A 47 14.87 10.48 -15.94
C GLU A 47 14.72 10.40 -17.47
N ARG A 48 14.66 9.20 -18.06
CA ARG A 48 14.43 9.01 -19.49
C ARG A 48 13.03 9.47 -19.94
N LEU A 49 12.10 9.58 -19.01
CA LEU A 49 10.75 10.10 -19.27
C LEU A 49 10.67 11.63 -19.22
N ARG A 50 11.71 12.34 -18.78
CA ARG A 50 11.71 13.81 -18.66
C ARG A 50 11.31 14.49 -19.97
N GLY A 51 11.90 14.07 -21.09
CA GLY A 51 11.55 14.64 -22.42
C GLY A 51 10.13 14.31 -22.85
N VAL A 52 9.68 13.08 -22.59
CA VAL A 52 8.29 12.64 -22.87
C VAL A 52 7.28 13.49 -22.10
N LEU A 53 7.51 13.66 -20.80
CA LEU A 53 6.63 14.45 -19.93
C LEU A 53 6.66 15.94 -20.30
N GLY A 54 7.83 16.48 -20.60
CA GLY A 54 7.94 17.86 -21.07
C GLY A 54 7.14 18.12 -22.35
N GLU A 55 7.08 17.16 -23.28
CA GLU A 55 6.25 17.27 -24.51
C GLU A 55 4.75 17.09 -24.20
N THR A 56 4.40 16.10 -23.38
CA THR A 56 2.99 15.72 -23.15
C THR A 56 2.25 16.64 -22.18
N LEU A 57 2.97 17.31 -21.31
CA LEU A 57 2.41 18.18 -20.27
C LEU A 57 2.61 19.68 -20.55
N ALA A 58 3.23 20.03 -21.68
CA ALA A 58 3.58 21.41 -22.03
C ALA A 58 2.36 22.37 -22.07
N ASP A 59 1.17 21.85 -22.38
CA ASP A 59 -0.05 22.65 -22.49
C ASP A 59 -0.82 22.80 -21.15
N PHE A 60 -0.27 22.25 -20.04
CA PHE A 60 -0.90 22.28 -18.72
C PHE A 60 -0.08 23.15 -17.76
N ASP A 61 -0.60 24.27 -17.34
CA ASP A 61 0.02 25.23 -16.41
C ASP A 61 -0.18 24.87 -14.93
N ASN A 62 -1.09 23.93 -14.64
CA ASN A 62 -1.41 23.43 -13.31
C ASN A 62 -0.70 22.13 -12.94
N VAL A 63 0.30 21.72 -13.72
CA VAL A 63 1.07 20.48 -13.48
C VAL A 63 2.52 20.80 -13.12
N SER A 64 2.98 20.24 -12.01
CA SER A 64 4.39 20.27 -11.61
C SER A 64 4.98 18.86 -11.62
N VAL A 65 6.12 18.66 -12.29
CA VAL A 65 6.81 17.37 -12.37
C VAL A 65 8.01 17.35 -11.45
N VAL A 66 7.96 16.53 -10.42
CA VAL A 66 9.06 16.34 -9.46
C VAL A 66 9.68 14.95 -9.67
N PHE A 67 10.98 14.91 -9.99
CA PHE A 67 11.74 13.68 -10.15
C PHE A 67 12.37 13.31 -8.81
N ALA A 68 11.77 12.35 -8.11
CA ALA A 68 12.25 11.88 -6.82
C ALA A 68 11.92 10.39 -6.60
N ASP A 69 12.67 9.72 -5.75
CA ASP A 69 12.32 8.41 -5.24
C ASP A 69 11.28 8.58 -4.11
N ALA A 70 10.03 8.24 -4.38
CA ALA A 70 8.94 8.41 -3.43
C ALA A 70 9.11 7.62 -2.11
N LEU A 71 9.97 6.59 -2.10
CA LEU A 71 10.32 5.86 -0.87
C LEU A 71 11.30 6.63 0.04
N LYS A 72 11.95 7.68 -0.47
CA LYS A 72 12.98 8.45 0.23
C LYS A 72 12.63 9.93 0.36
N ALA A 73 11.70 10.39 -0.46
CA ALA A 73 11.30 11.80 -0.53
C ALA A 73 10.48 12.21 0.70
N ASP A 74 10.65 13.44 1.13
CA ASP A 74 9.75 14.07 2.09
C ASP A 74 8.48 14.52 1.36
N LEU A 75 7.53 13.58 1.24
CA LEU A 75 6.28 13.80 0.51
C LEU A 75 5.46 14.96 1.09
N PRO A 76 5.30 15.10 2.43
CA PRO A 76 4.63 16.26 3.01
C PRO A 76 5.26 17.59 2.59
N ALA A 77 6.60 17.71 2.61
CA ALA A 77 7.29 18.93 2.22
C ALA A 77 7.10 19.24 0.72
N ILE A 78 7.27 18.25 -0.15
CA ILE A 78 7.05 18.40 -1.60
C ILE A 78 5.61 18.83 -1.89
N CYS A 79 4.62 18.19 -1.28
CA CYS A 79 3.22 18.55 -1.50
C CYS A 79 2.90 19.97 -0.99
N ALA A 80 3.45 20.37 0.15
CA ALA A 80 3.24 21.72 0.68
C ALA A 80 3.84 22.79 -0.24
N GLU A 81 5.02 22.54 -0.80
CA GLU A 81 5.70 23.44 -1.72
C GLU A 81 4.99 23.55 -3.07
N THR A 82 4.52 22.40 -3.62
CA THR A 82 3.99 22.36 -4.98
C THR A 82 2.48 22.51 -5.08
N LEU A 83 1.71 22.05 -4.09
CA LEU A 83 0.25 21.99 -4.12
C LEU A 83 -0.40 22.97 -3.11
N GLY A 84 0.39 23.58 -2.23
CA GLY A 84 -0.13 24.49 -1.19
C GLY A 84 -0.85 23.75 -0.06
N GLU A 85 -2.01 24.31 0.38
CA GLU A 85 -2.73 23.81 1.56
C GLU A 85 -3.44 22.47 1.30
N ARG A 86 -3.58 21.66 2.39
CA ARG A 86 -4.36 20.41 2.38
C ARG A 86 -5.86 20.68 2.11
N PRO A 87 -6.67 19.67 1.70
CA PRO A 87 -6.34 18.24 1.67
C PRO A 87 -5.65 17.79 0.38
N TRP A 88 -4.66 16.90 0.50
CA TRP A 88 -3.99 16.28 -0.64
C TRP A 88 -4.48 14.84 -0.86
N LYS A 89 -4.38 14.40 -2.11
CA LYS A 89 -4.77 13.04 -2.52
C LYS A 89 -3.65 12.42 -3.33
N VAL A 90 -3.46 11.11 -3.17
CA VAL A 90 -2.59 10.32 -4.06
C VAL A 90 -3.46 9.63 -5.09
N CYS A 91 -3.01 9.70 -6.35
CA CYS A 91 -3.57 8.89 -7.43
C CYS A 91 -2.41 8.35 -8.27
N ALA A 92 -2.21 7.02 -8.29
CA ALA A 92 -1.00 6.45 -8.89
C ALA A 92 -1.21 5.07 -9.52
N ASN A 93 -0.51 4.83 -10.65
CA ASN A 93 -0.25 3.49 -11.14
C ASN A 93 1.09 3.01 -10.57
N LEU A 94 1.06 2.13 -9.57
CA LEU A 94 2.26 1.72 -8.85
C LEU A 94 3.00 0.59 -9.57
N PRO A 95 4.36 0.65 -9.65
CA PRO A 95 5.15 -0.49 -10.08
C PRO A 95 4.93 -1.67 -9.12
N TYR A 96 4.70 -2.87 -9.68
CA TYR A 96 4.31 -4.04 -8.88
C TYR A 96 5.34 -4.48 -7.85
N ASN A 97 6.63 -4.28 -8.13
CA ASN A 97 7.73 -4.66 -7.26
C ASN A 97 7.89 -3.79 -6.01
N VAL A 98 7.33 -2.58 -6.01
CA VAL A 98 7.44 -1.61 -4.89
C VAL A 98 6.07 -1.18 -4.35
N THR A 99 4.99 -1.85 -4.75
CA THR A 99 3.61 -1.53 -4.35
C THR A 99 3.44 -1.45 -2.83
N THR A 100 3.84 -2.50 -2.10
CA THR A 100 3.67 -2.56 -0.63
C THR A 100 4.42 -1.43 0.09
N PRO A 101 5.73 -1.20 -0.14
CA PRO A 101 6.43 -0.11 0.52
C PRO A 101 5.88 1.28 0.17
N LEU A 102 5.46 1.52 -1.09
CA LEU A 102 4.89 2.82 -1.48
C LEU A 102 3.57 3.10 -0.78
N ILE A 103 2.65 2.12 -0.73
CA ILE A 103 1.38 2.28 0.00
C ILE A 103 1.65 2.54 1.48
N THR A 104 2.62 1.83 2.08
CA THR A 104 3.00 2.07 3.48
C THR A 104 3.46 3.51 3.69
N VAL A 105 4.38 4.01 2.86
CA VAL A 105 4.87 5.39 2.93
C VAL A 105 3.73 6.40 2.79
N PHE A 106 2.82 6.22 1.83
CA PHE A 106 1.68 7.15 1.66
C PHE A 106 0.74 7.18 2.86
N LEU A 107 0.48 6.04 3.48
CA LEU A 107 -0.40 5.96 4.65
C LEU A 107 0.27 6.51 5.92
N GLU A 108 1.54 6.18 6.15
CA GLU A 108 2.32 6.64 7.30
C GLU A 108 2.66 8.13 7.24
N ALA A 109 2.81 8.72 6.03
CA ALA A 109 3.04 10.16 5.84
C ALA A 109 1.95 11.02 6.50
N GLY A 110 0.75 10.51 6.65
CA GLY A 110 -0.31 11.17 7.43
C GLY A 110 -0.90 12.43 6.79
N CYS A 111 -0.47 12.79 5.58
CA CYS A 111 -0.83 14.05 4.92
C CYS A 111 -1.91 13.89 3.83
N PHE A 112 -2.20 12.68 3.39
CA PHE A 112 -3.15 12.43 2.32
C PHE A 112 -4.53 12.06 2.88
N GLU A 113 -5.58 12.70 2.35
CA GLU A 113 -6.98 12.41 2.65
C GLU A 113 -7.40 11.05 2.07
N SER A 114 -6.91 10.76 0.86
CA SER A 114 -7.15 9.47 0.20
C SER A 114 -5.98 9.06 -0.68
N VAL A 115 -5.82 7.75 -0.84
CA VAL A 115 -4.81 7.13 -1.70
C VAL A 115 -5.55 6.20 -2.66
N THR A 116 -5.59 6.56 -3.94
CA THR A 116 -6.18 5.74 -5.01
C THR A 116 -5.06 5.19 -5.87
N VAL A 117 -4.93 3.88 -5.94
CA VAL A 117 -3.83 3.23 -6.66
C VAL A 117 -4.31 2.10 -7.55
N MET A 118 -3.62 1.94 -8.69
CA MET A 118 -3.75 0.75 -9.52
C MET A 118 -2.57 -0.19 -9.22
N ILE A 119 -2.89 -1.43 -8.87
CA ILE A 119 -1.95 -2.44 -8.39
C ILE A 119 -2.37 -3.82 -8.91
N GLN A 120 -1.57 -4.86 -8.66
CA GLN A 120 -1.99 -6.24 -8.96
C GLN A 120 -3.26 -6.62 -8.19
N LYS A 121 -4.21 -7.30 -8.85
CA LYS A 121 -5.49 -7.69 -8.26
C LYS A 121 -5.34 -8.50 -6.97
N GLU A 122 -4.39 -9.42 -6.91
CA GLU A 122 -4.10 -10.20 -5.70
C GLU A 122 -3.72 -9.31 -4.52
N VAL A 123 -2.89 -8.28 -4.75
CA VAL A 123 -2.52 -7.32 -3.71
C VAL A 123 -3.73 -6.49 -3.30
N ALA A 124 -4.55 -6.04 -4.26
CA ALA A 124 -5.78 -5.30 -3.99
C ALA A 124 -6.77 -6.10 -3.10
N GLN A 125 -6.95 -7.39 -3.41
CA GLN A 125 -7.77 -8.30 -2.60
C GLN A 125 -7.23 -8.43 -1.18
N ARG A 126 -5.89 -8.53 -1.05
CA ARG A 126 -5.24 -8.61 0.26
C ARG A 126 -5.46 -7.36 1.11
N LEU A 127 -5.45 -6.15 0.52
CA LEU A 127 -5.72 -4.91 1.26
C LEU A 127 -7.13 -4.90 1.85
N CYS A 128 -8.11 -5.40 1.09
CA CYS A 128 -9.53 -5.41 1.46
C CYS A 128 -9.96 -6.66 2.24
N ALA A 129 -9.03 -7.60 2.49
CA ALA A 129 -9.35 -8.89 3.09
C ALA A 129 -9.83 -8.76 4.54
N ALA A 130 -10.84 -9.55 4.91
CA ALA A 130 -11.37 -9.65 6.26
C ALA A 130 -10.64 -10.74 7.08
N PRO A 131 -10.62 -10.64 8.41
CA PRO A 131 -10.09 -11.69 9.28
C PRO A 131 -10.70 -13.06 8.96
N GLY A 132 -9.87 -14.10 8.97
CA GLY A 132 -10.27 -15.48 8.68
C GLY A 132 -10.28 -15.85 7.19
N THR A 133 -10.02 -14.92 6.29
CA THR A 133 -9.85 -15.21 4.86
C THR A 133 -8.41 -15.57 4.48
N GLY A 134 -8.24 -16.26 3.34
CA GLY A 134 -6.91 -16.68 2.88
C GLY A 134 -5.96 -15.52 2.54
N GLU A 135 -6.51 -14.41 2.09
CA GLU A 135 -5.78 -13.20 1.69
C GLU A 135 -5.41 -12.30 2.87
N TYR A 136 -6.08 -12.46 4.01
CA TYR A 136 -5.84 -11.62 5.18
C TYR A 136 -4.43 -11.81 5.74
N GLY A 137 -3.74 -10.70 6.00
CA GLY A 137 -2.35 -10.70 6.42
C GLY A 137 -1.92 -9.42 7.14
N ALA A 138 -0.65 -9.34 7.52
CA ALA A 138 -0.11 -8.16 8.18
C ALA A 138 -0.31 -6.87 7.38
N PHE A 139 -0.25 -6.95 6.06
CA PHE A 139 -0.48 -5.80 5.19
C PHE A 139 -1.96 -5.38 5.15
N SER A 140 -2.92 -6.31 5.25
CA SER A 140 -4.34 -5.99 5.43
C SER A 140 -4.56 -5.20 6.72
N VAL A 141 -3.95 -5.65 7.83
CA VAL A 141 -4.04 -4.97 9.12
C VAL A 141 -3.43 -3.57 9.05
N LEU A 142 -2.23 -3.41 8.45
CA LEU A 142 -1.56 -2.12 8.32
C LEU A 142 -2.44 -1.13 7.54
N VAL A 143 -2.93 -1.52 6.38
CA VAL A 143 -3.75 -0.64 5.55
C VAL A 143 -5.04 -0.27 6.26
N GLN A 144 -5.74 -1.25 6.85
CA GLN A 144 -7.01 -1.03 7.53
C GLN A 144 -6.86 -0.31 8.88
N TRP A 145 -5.65 -0.23 9.42
CA TRP A 145 -5.32 0.61 10.57
C TRP A 145 -5.37 2.10 10.21
N TYR A 146 -4.78 2.49 9.08
CA TYR A 146 -4.69 3.88 8.65
C TYR A 146 -5.85 4.35 7.78
N ALA A 147 -6.49 3.44 7.02
CA ALA A 147 -7.46 3.78 6.00
C ALA A 147 -8.59 2.73 5.86
N GLU A 148 -9.61 3.08 5.10
CA GLU A 148 -10.68 2.18 4.67
C GLU A 148 -10.46 1.80 3.20
N PRO A 149 -9.89 0.62 2.90
CA PRO A 149 -9.65 0.20 1.54
C PRO A 149 -10.95 -0.25 0.86
N LYS A 150 -11.15 0.19 -0.38
CA LYS A 150 -12.27 -0.19 -1.23
C LYS A 150 -11.77 -0.56 -2.62
N LEU A 151 -11.98 -1.79 -3.05
CA LEU A 151 -11.75 -2.22 -4.42
C LEU A 151 -12.81 -1.56 -5.32
N LEU A 152 -12.36 -0.83 -6.34
CA LEU A 152 -13.25 -0.09 -7.23
C LEU A 152 -13.59 -0.90 -8.48
N PHE A 153 -12.56 -1.31 -9.25
CA PHE A 153 -12.74 -2.10 -10.48
C PHE A 153 -11.43 -2.80 -10.88
N ASP A 154 -11.59 -3.81 -11.73
CA ASP A 154 -10.47 -4.55 -12.34
C ASP A 154 -9.99 -3.89 -13.64
N VAL A 155 -8.69 -4.00 -13.93
CA VAL A 155 -8.08 -3.56 -15.19
C VAL A 155 -7.38 -4.76 -15.85
N PRO A 156 -7.94 -5.29 -16.94
CA PRO A 156 -7.38 -6.45 -17.63
C PRO A 156 -6.01 -6.19 -18.27
N PRO A 157 -5.19 -7.24 -18.49
CA PRO A 157 -3.85 -7.10 -19.05
C PRO A 157 -3.80 -6.42 -20.43
N HIS A 158 -4.83 -6.60 -21.28
CA HIS A 158 -4.88 -6.00 -22.62
C HIS A 158 -4.98 -4.46 -22.60
N CYS A 159 -5.26 -3.86 -21.44
CA CYS A 159 -5.24 -2.40 -21.25
C CYS A 159 -3.83 -1.82 -21.17
N PHE A 160 -2.77 -2.62 -21.21
CA PHE A 160 -1.39 -2.18 -21.03
C PHE A 160 -0.47 -2.57 -22.16
N VAL A 161 0.61 -1.79 -22.31
CA VAL A 161 1.74 -2.08 -23.19
C VAL A 161 3.06 -1.83 -22.45
N PRO A 162 3.93 -2.85 -22.34
CA PRO A 162 3.67 -4.27 -22.63
C PRO A 162 2.61 -4.84 -21.69
N GLN A 163 1.92 -5.90 -22.13
CA GLN A 163 0.90 -6.55 -21.30
C GLN A 163 1.52 -7.23 -20.07
N PRO A 164 1.04 -6.95 -18.86
CA PRO A 164 1.41 -7.70 -17.67
C PRO A 164 0.82 -9.12 -17.72
N LYS A 165 1.38 -10.04 -16.93
CA LYS A 165 0.89 -11.42 -16.85
C LYS A 165 -0.36 -11.59 -15.97
N VAL A 166 -0.73 -10.56 -15.21
CA VAL A 166 -1.79 -10.58 -14.19
C VAL A 166 -2.74 -9.41 -14.40
N THR A 167 -3.98 -9.59 -13.96
CA THR A 167 -4.97 -8.51 -13.90
C THR A 167 -4.57 -7.51 -12.82
N SER A 168 -4.74 -6.23 -13.12
CA SER A 168 -4.63 -5.14 -12.15
C SER A 168 -6.00 -4.83 -11.54
N ALA A 169 -6.01 -4.11 -10.45
CA ALA A 169 -7.23 -3.55 -9.87
C ALA A 169 -6.94 -2.15 -9.32
N VAL A 170 -7.96 -1.31 -9.31
CA VAL A 170 -7.92 0.01 -8.70
C VAL A 170 -8.53 -0.09 -7.32
N VAL A 171 -7.78 0.38 -6.32
CA VAL A 171 -8.20 0.45 -4.92
C VAL A 171 -8.12 1.89 -4.45
N ARG A 172 -9.15 2.34 -3.75
CA ARG A 172 -9.15 3.59 -3.01
C ARG A 172 -9.07 3.29 -1.52
N MET A 173 -8.24 4.02 -0.82
CA MET A 173 -8.02 3.95 0.62
C MET A 173 -8.31 5.34 1.19
N ASP A 174 -9.49 5.51 1.79
CA ASP A 174 -9.88 6.75 2.46
C ASP A 174 -9.28 6.75 3.87
N ARG A 175 -8.55 7.82 4.22
CA ARG A 175 -7.87 7.93 5.51
C ARG A 175 -8.87 7.94 6.65
N ARG A 176 -8.61 7.17 7.69
CA ARG A 176 -9.39 7.22 8.93
C ARG A 176 -9.06 8.50 9.73
N ALA A 177 -10.06 9.07 10.36
CA ALA A 177 -9.88 10.18 11.31
C ALA A 177 -9.12 9.73 12.57
N ALA A 178 -9.30 8.47 12.98
CA ALA A 178 -8.60 7.83 14.09
C ALA A 178 -8.43 6.32 13.79
N PRO A 179 -7.42 5.67 14.37
CA PRO A 179 -7.27 4.22 14.30
C PRO A 179 -8.53 3.49 14.79
N PRO A 180 -8.85 2.30 14.24
CA PRO A 180 -10.07 1.56 14.60
C PRO A 180 -10.06 0.94 15.99
N ALA A 181 -8.94 1.02 16.69
CA ALA A 181 -8.79 0.56 18.08
C ALA A 181 -7.70 1.40 18.80
N SER A 182 -7.76 1.42 20.14
CA SER A 182 -6.75 2.09 20.96
C SER A 182 -5.60 1.15 21.27
N VAL A 183 -4.37 1.65 21.10
CA VAL A 183 -3.13 0.96 21.51
C VAL A 183 -2.25 1.89 22.31
N ASP A 184 -1.56 1.34 23.31
CA ASP A 184 -0.66 2.08 24.19
C ASP A 184 0.72 2.27 23.54
N ASP A 185 1.11 1.36 22.62
CA ASP A 185 2.33 1.40 21.82
C ASP A 185 2.07 0.89 20.39
N GLU A 186 2.06 1.79 19.41
CA GLU A 186 1.82 1.43 18.00
C GLU A 186 2.95 0.59 17.41
N LYS A 187 4.20 0.77 17.85
CA LYS A 187 5.32 -0.04 17.37
C LYS A 187 5.19 -1.49 17.85
N LEU A 188 4.79 -1.66 19.09
CA LEU A 188 4.51 -2.99 19.67
C LEU A 188 3.32 -3.64 18.98
N PHE A 189 2.25 -2.87 18.69
CA PHE A 189 1.11 -3.34 17.93
C PHE A 189 1.53 -3.92 16.57
N PHE A 190 2.26 -3.17 15.76
CA PHE A 190 2.72 -3.67 14.47
C PHE A 190 3.77 -4.79 14.59
N ARG A 191 4.58 -4.82 15.66
CA ARG A 191 5.45 -5.96 15.96
C ARG A 191 4.62 -7.22 16.24
N THR A 192 3.55 -7.11 17.04
CA THR A 192 2.62 -8.20 17.35
C THR A 192 1.93 -8.73 16.11
N VAL A 193 1.43 -7.84 15.24
CA VAL A 193 0.83 -8.21 13.96
C VAL A 193 1.82 -8.94 13.08
N ARG A 194 3.01 -8.40 12.86
CA ARG A 194 4.04 -9.06 12.03
C ARG A 194 4.42 -10.43 12.58
N ALA A 195 4.58 -10.56 13.90
CA ALA A 195 4.86 -11.83 14.55
C ALA A 195 3.78 -12.87 14.29
N ALA A 196 2.51 -12.48 14.43
CA ALA A 196 1.36 -13.39 14.23
C ALA A 196 1.29 -13.94 12.80
N PHE A 197 1.70 -13.16 11.80
CA PHE A 197 1.68 -13.59 10.38
C PHE A 197 3.00 -14.19 9.89
N ALA A 198 4.09 -14.11 10.64
CA ALA A 198 5.39 -14.70 10.25
C ALA A 198 5.34 -16.23 10.12
N GLN A 199 4.46 -16.89 10.86
CA GLN A 199 4.31 -18.35 10.85
C GLN A 199 2.85 -18.78 10.73
N ARG A 200 2.19 -18.53 9.59
CA ARG A 200 0.75 -18.76 9.36
C ARG A 200 0.23 -20.14 9.78
N ARG A 201 1.04 -21.20 9.65
CA ARG A 201 0.64 -22.57 10.00
C ARG A 201 0.75 -22.89 11.49
N LYS A 202 1.32 -22.00 12.32
CA LYS A 202 1.46 -22.17 13.77
C LYS A 202 0.33 -21.47 14.52
N THR A 203 0.11 -21.89 15.78
CA THR A 203 -0.75 -21.16 16.70
C THR A 203 -0.15 -19.80 17.01
N LEU A 204 -1.01 -18.84 17.37
CA LEU A 204 -0.59 -17.48 17.73
C LEU A 204 0.47 -17.48 18.86
N SER A 205 0.27 -18.26 19.93
CA SER A 205 1.25 -18.40 21.02
C SER A 205 2.64 -18.81 20.48
N ASN A 206 2.72 -19.79 19.59
CA ASN A 206 4.01 -20.22 19.04
C ASN A 206 4.64 -19.18 18.12
N ALA A 207 3.83 -18.43 17.33
CA ALA A 207 4.31 -17.37 16.47
C ALA A 207 4.87 -16.19 17.30
N LEU A 208 4.18 -15.80 18.37
CA LEU A 208 4.62 -14.73 19.26
C LEU A 208 5.90 -15.10 20.01
N ARG A 209 6.02 -16.32 20.53
CA ARG A 209 7.25 -16.80 21.20
C ARG A 209 8.49 -16.70 20.33
N SER A 210 8.34 -16.91 19.03
CA SER A 210 9.48 -16.79 18.11
C SER A 210 9.91 -15.32 17.88
N ALA A 211 9.03 -14.36 18.11
CA ALA A 211 9.27 -12.95 17.83
C ALA A 211 9.53 -12.11 19.09
N PHE A 212 9.10 -12.62 20.26
CA PHE A 212 9.22 -11.97 21.56
C PHE A 212 10.08 -12.85 22.48
N SER A 213 11.39 -12.90 22.19
CA SER A 213 12.35 -13.66 22.99
C SER A 213 12.50 -13.13 24.43
N GLU A 214 12.08 -11.89 24.65
CA GLU A 214 12.11 -11.19 25.94
C GLU A 214 10.99 -11.66 26.90
N LEU A 215 9.95 -12.30 26.37
CA LEU A 215 8.82 -12.81 27.14
C LEU A 215 8.86 -14.34 27.17
N ASP A 216 8.62 -14.89 28.37
CA ASP A 216 8.47 -16.32 28.52
C ASP A 216 7.09 -16.81 27.99
N ARG A 217 6.94 -18.13 27.93
CA ARG A 217 5.70 -18.73 27.42
C ARG A 217 4.49 -18.36 28.29
N ALA A 218 4.68 -18.33 29.60
CA ALA A 218 3.60 -18.08 30.55
C ALA A 218 3.07 -16.64 30.41
N ALA A 219 3.97 -15.67 30.24
CA ALA A 219 3.59 -14.27 29.99
C ALA A 219 2.76 -14.09 28.72
N ILE A 220 3.15 -14.75 27.61
CA ILE A 220 2.41 -14.69 26.35
C ILE A 220 1.02 -15.35 26.49
N GLU A 221 0.95 -16.55 27.07
CA GLU A 221 -0.30 -17.27 27.29
C GLU A 221 -1.23 -16.50 28.24
N SER A 222 -0.70 -15.88 29.30
CA SER A 222 -1.45 -15.01 30.21
C SER A 222 -2.01 -13.77 29.48
N ALA A 223 -1.23 -13.12 28.58
CA ALA A 223 -1.73 -12.00 27.78
C ALA A 223 -2.85 -12.42 26.81
N MET A 224 -2.76 -13.62 26.23
CA MET A 224 -3.82 -14.18 25.39
C MET A 224 -5.09 -14.47 26.19
N GLU A 225 -4.96 -15.06 27.39
CA GLU A 225 -6.09 -15.34 28.27
C GLU A 225 -6.80 -14.06 28.74
N GLU A 226 -6.03 -13.02 29.15
CA GLU A 226 -6.56 -11.71 29.52
C GLU A 226 -7.42 -11.07 28.40
N THR A 227 -7.14 -11.40 27.15
CA THR A 227 -7.86 -10.88 25.97
C THR A 227 -8.91 -11.85 25.43
N GLY A 228 -9.17 -12.96 26.12
CA GLY A 228 -10.17 -13.96 25.75
C GLY A 228 -9.81 -14.75 24.48
N LEU A 229 -8.53 -14.81 24.12
CA LEU A 229 -8.09 -15.53 22.91
C LEU A 229 -7.87 -17.01 23.22
N PRO A 230 -8.47 -17.95 22.44
CA PRO A 230 -8.27 -19.37 22.61
C PRO A 230 -6.80 -19.78 22.42
N PRO A 231 -6.28 -20.78 23.17
CA PRO A 231 -4.89 -21.22 23.05
C PRO A 231 -4.50 -21.72 21.65
N ALA A 232 -5.45 -22.27 20.91
CA ALA A 232 -5.23 -22.79 19.55
C ALA A 232 -5.47 -21.76 18.43
N VAL A 233 -5.78 -20.52 18.77
CA VAL A 233 -6.08 -19.47 17.79
C VAL A 233 -4.87 -19.19 16.87
N ARG A 234 -5.15 -18.82 15.62
CA ARG A 234 -4.14 -18.39 14.65
C ARG A 234 -4.26 -16.89 14.38
N GLY A 235 -3.14 -16.22 14.12
CA GLY A 235 -3.11 -14.78 13.86
C GLY A 235 -4.03 -14.33 12.74
N GLU A 236 -4.21 -15.16 11.69
CA GLU A 236 -5.06 -14.84 10.54
C GLU A 236 -6.56 -14.71 10.88
N THR A 237 -7.00 -15.14 12.05
CA THR A 237 -8.41 -15.02 12.48
C THR A 237 -8.69 -13.80 13.34
N LEU A 238 -7.64 -13.09 13.79
CA LEU A 238 -7.81 -11.95 14.70
C LEU A 238 -8.24 -10.67 13.95
N SER A 239 -9.23 -10.01 14.50
CA SER A 239 -9.58 -8.64 14.12
C SER A 239 -8.52 -7.64 14.60
N ILE A 240 -8.52 -6.42 14.05
CA ILE A 240 -7.64 -5.33 14.49
C ILE A 240 -7.85 -5.01 15.97
N ALA A 241 -9.10 -5.01 16.44
CA ALA A 241 -9.41 -4.78 17.86
C ALA A 241 -8.80 -5.86 18.76
N GLN A 242 -8.83 -7.13 18.33
CA GLN A 242 -8.19 -8.22 19.10
C GLN A 242 -6.66 -8.10 19.09
N PHE A 243 -6.05 -7.70 17.95
CA PHE A 243 -4.61 -7.40 17.93
C PHE A 243 -4.24 -6.26 18.85
N ALA A 244 -5.06 -5.18 18.89
CA ALA A 244 -4.83 -4.04 19.77
C ALA A 244 -4.92 -4.45 21.26
N ALA A 245 -5.97 -5.17 21.66
CA ALA A 245 -6.12 -5.67 23.01
C ALA A 245 -4.93 -6.57 23.43
N LEU A 246 -4.53 -7.50 22.53
CA LEU A 246 -3.38 -8.38 22.76
C LEU A 246 -2.07 -7.60 22.89
N SER A 247 -1.83 -6.62 22.04
CA SER A 247 -0.64 -5.77 22.11
C SER A 247 -0.55 -5.03 23.45
N ASN A 248 -1.66 -4.43 23.91
CA ASN A 248 -1.71 -3.75 25.21
C ASN A 248 -1.50 -4.74 26.37
N ALA A 249 -2.03 -5.96 26.27
CA ALA A 249 -1.78 -7.01 27.28
C ALA A 249 -0.31 -7.45 27.29
N LEU A 250 0.32 -7.60 26.12
CA LEU A 250 1.74 -7.91 26.02
C LEU A 250 2.62 -6.79 26.58
N LEU A 251 2.30 -5.52 26.33
CA LEU A 251 3.05 -4.38 26.86
C LEU A 251 3.18 -4.48 28.39
N ARG A 252 2.08 -4.77 29.09
CA ARG A 252 2.09 -4.96 30.55
C ARG A 252 2.93 -6.13 31.07
N LYS A 253 3.39 -7.03 30.18
CA LYS A 253 4.28 -8.14 30.57
C LYS A 253 5.76 -7.79 30.49
N PHE A 254 6.11 -6.71 29.73
CA PHE A 254 7.49 -6.20 29.68
C PHE A 254 7.86 -5.41 30.94
N ASP A 255 6.87 -4.89 31.69
CA ASP A 255 7.10 -4.08 32.89
C ASP A 255 7.20 -4.92 34.17
N LYS A 256 7.20 -6.25 34.02
CA LYS A 256 7.33 -7.21 35.16
C LYS A 256 8.65 -7.96 35.11
#